data_47411341b88a5d6da72b81909945a41f
#
_entry.id   47411341b88a5d6da72b81909945a41f
#
_cell.length_a   1.000
_cell.length_b   1.000
_cell.length_c   1.000
_cell.angle_alpha   90.00
_cell.angle_beta   90.00
_cell.angle_gamma   90.00
#
_symmetry.space_group_name_H-M   'P 1'
#
loop_
_entity.id
_entity.type
_entity.pdbx_description
1 polymer ?
#
loop_
_entity_poly.entity_id
_entity_poly.type
_entity_poly.pdbx_seq_one_letter_code
_entity_poly.pdbx_strand_id
1 'polypeptide(L)'
;RRQRQMCIRDSRQIMYNSKLLQTEEFNKMHSFCLDFIKQSLAESTAKHIVVVTHHLPTLEVVAPHHKGSVLNSAFATELGQLIADNRIDAWIYGHSHTNIDAEINGTKVVCNQMGYVFENEHIANGFEPGKFLVL
;
A
#
# COMPACT_ATOMS: atom_id res chain seq x y z
N ARG A 1 -0.93 -11.22 15.46
CA ARG A 1 0.17 -12.24 15.39
C ARG A 1 0.68 -12.45 13.96
N ARG A 2 -0.17 -12.58 12.92
CA ARG A 2 0.22 -12.88 11.52
C ARG A 2 1.01 -11.73 10.86
N GLN A 3 0.55 -10.52 10.97
CA GLN A 3 1.20 -9.32 10.41
C GLN A 3 2.61 -9.11 11.01
N ARG A 4 2.79 -9.40 12.30
CA ARG A 4 4.10 -9.41 12.95
C ARG A 4 5.05 -10.46 12.36
N GLN A 5 4.51 -11.58 11.89
CA GLN A 5 5.31 -12.61 11.21
C GLN A 5 5.71 -12.20 9.79
N MET A 6 4.88 -11.43 9.06
CA MET A 6 5.24 -10.91 7.74
C MET A 6 6.41 -9.92 7.85
N CYS A 7 6.33 -8.89 8.67
CA CYS A 7 7.43 -7.93 8.86
C CYS A 7 8.73 -8.58 9.36
N ILE A 8 8.64 -9.63 10.20
CA ILE A 8 9.83 -10.40 10.64
C ILE A 8 10.38 -11.25 9.50
N ARG A 9 9.53 -11.81 8.63
CA ARG A 9 9.97 -12.54 7.46
C ARG A 9 10.68 -11.65 6.46
N ASP A 10 10.15 -10.46 6.19
CA ASP A 10 10.73 -9.50 5.26
C ASP A 10 12.18 -9.17 5.65
N SER A 11 12.44 -8.85 6.92
CA SER A 11 13.78 -8.55 7.42
C SER A 11 14.72 -9.76 7.53
N ARG A 12 14.21 -11.00 7.37
CA ARG A 12 14.99 -12.25 7.51
C ARG A 12 15.10 -13.06 6.23
N GLN A 13 14.36 -12.71 5.19
CA GLN A 13 14.28 -13.52 3.97
C GLN A 13 14.53 -12.72 2.70
N ILE A 14 14.32 -11.39 2.72
CA ILE A 14 14.57 -10.57 1.55
C ILE A 14 16.06 -10.33 1.41
N MET A 15 16.59 -10.73 0.26
CA MET A 15 17.99 -10.53 -0.10
C MET A 15 18.12 -9.31 -1.03
N TYR A 16 19.08 -8.45 -0.73
CA TYR A 16 19.45 -7.32 -1.57
C TYR A 16 20.99 -7.29 -1.71
N ASN A 17 21.51 -7.26 -2.94
CA ASN A 17 22.93 -7.32 -3.22
C ASN A 17 23.66 -8.46 -2.46
N SER A 18 23.08 -9.67 -2.50
CA SER A 18 23.60 -10.88 -1.83
C SER A 18 23.70 -10.82 -0.32
N LYS A 19 23.04 -9.86 0.32
CA LYS A 19 22.94 -9.72 1.78
C LYS A 19 21.47 -9.60 2.19
N LEU A 20 21.14 -9.84 3.44
CA LEU A 20 19.81 -9.56 3.97
C LEU A 20 19.54 -8.06 3.88
N LEU A 21 18.36 -7.71 3.36
CA LEU A 21 17.90 -6.33 3.26
C LEU A 21 17.86 -5.69 4.66
N GLN A 22 18.60 -4.61 4.84
CA GLN A 22 18.63 -3.87 6.10
C GLN A 22 17.60 -2.73 6.07
N THR A 23 17.17 -2.29 7.24
CA THR A 23 16.19 -1.21 7.39
C THR A 23 16.61 0.08 6.70
N GLU A 24 17.91 0.41 6.73
CA GLU A 24 18.43 1.60 6.06
C GLU A 24 18.28 1.53 4.54
N GLU A 25 18.54 0.37 3.95
CA GLU A 25 18.40 0.16 2.51
C GLU A 25 16.93 0.20 2.11
N PHE A 26 16.06 -0.41 2.91
CA PHE A 26 14.61 -0.34 2.73
C PHE A 26 14.11 1.12 2.76
N ASN A 27 14.56 1.91 3.73
CA ASN A 27 14.17 3.32 3.85
C ASN A 27 14.70 4.16 2.67
N LYS A 28 15.90 3.89 2.16
CA LYS A 28 16.42 4.55 0.96
C LYS A 28 15.57 4.23 -0.27
N MET A 29 15.19 2.96 -0.46
CA MET A 29 14.30 2.55 -1.55
C MET A 29 12.93 3.23 -1.43
N HIS A 30 12.38 3.29 -0.23
CA HIS A 30 11.12 3.99 0.03
C HIS A 30 11.20 5.46 -0.33
N SER A 31 12.25 6.17 0.11
CA SER A 31 12.44 7.59 -0.23
C SER A 31 12.54 7.80 -1.73
N PHE A 32 13.33 6.97 -2.43
CA PHE A 32 13.46 7.01 -3.89
C PHE A 32 12.09 6.83 -4.59
N CYS A 33 11.31 5.83 -4.18
CA CYS A 33 9.98 5.58 -4.76
C CYS A 33 9.01 6.76 -4.48
N LEU A 34 9.07 7.33 -3.28
CA LEU A 34 8.22 8.47 -2.94
C LEU A 34 8.58 9.73 -3.74
N ASP A 35 9.87 10.01 -3.92
CA ASP A 35 10.34 11.13 -4.74
C ASP A 35 9.94 10.94 -6.20
N PHE A 36 10.04 9.72 -6.73
CA PHE A 36 9.56 9.38 -8.07
C PHE A 36 8.04 9.65 -8.22
N ILE A 37 7.23 9.23 -7.26
CA ILE A 37 5.78 9.50 -7.29
C ILE A 37 5.51 11.00 -7.29
N LYS A 38 6.13 11.76 -6.38
CA LYS A 38 5.96 13.21 -6.28
C LYS A 38 6.35 13.93 -7.56
N GLN A 39 7.49 13.59 -8.13
CA GLN A 39 7.96 14.18 -9.39
C GLN A 39 7.01 13.83 -10.53
N SER A 40 6.61 12.56 -10.65
CA SER A 40 5.69 12.11 -11.69
C SER A 40 4.33 12.82 -11.61
N LEU A 41 3.81 13.04 -10.40
CA LEU A 41 2.56 13.79 -10.21
C LEU A 41 2.72 15.27 -10.63
N ALA A 42 3.84 15.90 -10.27
CA ALA A 42 4.11 17.30 -10.59
C ALA A 42 4.29 17.54 -12.11
N GLU A 43 4.86 16.58 -12.82
CA GLU A 43 5.16 16.69 -14.26
C GLU A 43 4.05 16.15 -15.16
N SER A 44 3.08 15.41 -14.63
CA SER A 44 2.06 14.73 -15.43
C SER A 44 1.05 15.67 -16.02
N THR A 45 0.86 15.55 -17.34
CA THR A 45 -0.23 16.20 -18.10
C THR A 45 -1.32 15.21 -18.52
N ALA A 46 -1.28 13.99 -18.01
CA ALA A 46 -2.24 12.94 -18.35
C ALA A 46 -3.67 13.30 -17.92
N LYS A 47 -4.66 12.87 -18.72
CA LYS A 47 -6.08 13.06 -18.40
C LYS A 47 -6.47 12.32 -17.15
N HIS A 48 -5.99 11.10 -17.02
CA HIS A 48 -6.25 10.22 -15.87
C HIS A 48 -4.92 9.79 -15.24
N ILE A 49 -4.86 9.82 -13.92
CA ILE A 49 -3.68 9.46 -13.14
C ILE A 49 -4.07 8.37 -12.14
N VAL A 50 -3.38 7.24 -12.24
CA VAL A 50 -3.51 6.13 -11.30
C VAL A 50 -2.15 5.87 -10.68
N VAL A 51 -2.09 5.90 -9.36
CA VAL A 51 -0.89 5.51 -8.59
C VAL A 51 -1.07 4.08 -8.08
N VAL A 52 -0.04 3.27 -8.19
CA VAL A 52 -0.06 1.88 -7.69
C VAL A 52 1.12 1.66 -6.75
N THR A 53 0.84 1.24 -5.54
CA THR A 53 1.87 0.88 -4.55
C THR A 53 1.59 -0.50 -3.96
N HIS A 54 2.62 -1.15 -3.40
CA HIS A 54 2.40 -2.39 -2.66
C HIS A 54 1.90 -2.11 -1.25
N HIS A 55 2.51 -1.14 -0.55
CA HIS A 55 2.10 -0.79 0.82
C HIS A 55 0.93 0.20 0.83
N LEU A 56 0.26 0.28 1.97
CA LEU A 56 -0.87 1.18 2.21
C LEU A 56 -0.42 2.64 2.14
N PRO A 57 -1.12 3.50 1.38
CA PRO A 57 -0.74 4.91 1.24
C PRO A 57 -1.23 5.81 2.38
N THR A 58 -2.06 5.29 3.28
CA THR A 58 -2.61 6.06 4.41
C THR A 58 -3.03 5.15 5.54
N LEU A 59 -3.06 5.68 6.76
CA LEU A 59 -3.58 4.99 7.93
C LEU A 59 -5.11 4.82 7.91
N GLU A 60 -5.82 5.52 7.05
CA GLU A 60 -7.28 5.40 6.91
C GLU A 60 -7.70 4.00 6.45
N VAL A 61 -6.91 3.38 5.58
CA VAL A 61 -7.16 2.03 5.06
C VAL A 61 -6.48 0.92 5.86
N VAL A 62 -5.99 1.22 7.06
CA VAL A 62 -5.53 0.21 8.01
C VAL A 62 -6.74 -0.45 8.67
N ALA A 63 -6.76 -1.78 8.67
CA ALA A 63 -7.85 -2.55 9.27
C ALA A 63 -8.10 -2.15 10.74
N PRO A 64 -9.36 -2.02 11.19
CA PRO A 64 -9.69 -1.52 12.53
C PRO A 64 -8.96 -2.23 13.66
N HIS A 65 -8.79 -3.54 13.56
CA HIS A 65 -8.10 -4.36 14.57
C HIS A 65 -6.57 -4.17 14.59
N HIS A 66 -6.01 -3.42 13.62
CA HIS A 66 -4.59 -3.05 13.55
C HIS A 66 -4.34 -1.57 13.84
N LYS A 67 -5.39 -0.75 13.96
CA LYS A 67 -5.24 0.67 14.29
C LYS A 67 -4.52 0.83 15.63
N GLY A 68 -3.51 1.71 15.66
CA GLY A 68 -2.68 1.94 16.85
C GLY A 68 -1.54 0.92 17.05
N SER A 69 -1.36 -0.05 16.17
CA SER A 69 -0.21 -0.95 16.23
C SER A 69 1.10 -0.21 15.91
N VAL A 70 2.14 -0.45 16.70
CA VAL A 70 3.50 0.05 16.42
C VAL A 70 4.08 -0.50 15.13
N LEU A 71 3.50 -1.56 14.58
CA LEU A 71 3.92 -2.16 13.33
C LEU A 71 3.33 -1.45 12.09
N ASN A 72 2.39 -0.51 12.27
CA ASN A 72 1.77 0.18 11.14
C ASN A 72 2.79 0.93 10.28
N SER A 73 3.85 1.45 10.88
CA SER A 73 4.96 2.11 10.16
C SER A 73 5.73 1.18 9.20
N ALA A 74 5.57 -0.12 9.33
CA ALA A 74 6.23 -1.09 8.46
C ALA A 74 5.41 -1.44 7.19
N PHE A 75 4.13 -1.08 7.12
CA PHE A 75 3.27 -1.40 5.97
C PHE A 75 2.30 -0.29 5.56
N ALA A 76 2.27 0.82 6.28
CA ALA A 76 1.50 1.99 5.89
C ALA A 76 2.38 3.24 5.96
N THR A 77 2.33 4.05 4.94
CA THR A 77 2.93 5.39 4.92
C THR A 77 1.81 6.40 4.88
N GLU A 78 1.83 7.40 5.76
CA GLU A 78 0.78 8.41 5.75
C GLU A 78 1.02 9.44 4.64
N LEU A 79 0.34 9.26 3.52
CA LEU A 79 0.38 10.10 2.32
C LEU A 79 -0.97 10.77 2.03
N GLY A 80 -1.89 10.79 2.98
CA GLY A 80 -3.23 11.38 2.80
C GLY A 80 -3.17 12.82 2.31
N GLN A 81 -2.24 13.63 2.83
CA GLN A 81 -2.04 15.00 2.38
C GLN A 81 -1.52 15.06 0.93
N LEU A 82 -0.57 14.20 0.56
CA LEU A 82 -0.08 14.10 -0.82
C LEU A 82 -1.22 13.72 -1.79
N ILE A 83 -2.07 12.79 -1.37
CA ILE A 83 -3.24 12.38 -2.14
C ILE A 83 -4.21 13.55 -2.31
N ALA A 84 -4.52 14.26 -1.22
CA ALA A 84 -5.48 15.37 -1.22
C ALA A 84 -5.01 16.59 -2.04
N ASP A 85 -3.70 16.83 -2.10
CA ASP A 85 -3.11 17.99 -2.78
C ASP A 85 -2.86 17.77 -4.28
N ASN A 86 -3.04 16.55 -4.77
CA ASN A 86 -2.75 16.20 -6.15
C ASN A 86 -3.99 15.67 -6.88
N ARG A 87 -4.03 15.88 -8.20
CA ARG A 87 -5.06 15.31 -9.05
C ARG A 87 -4.75 13.84 -9.34
N ILE A 88 -5.32 12.95 -8.56
CA ILE A 88 -5.19 11.50 -8.70
C ILE A 88 -6.59 10.92 -8.81
N ASP A 89 -6.90 10.17 -9.86
CA ASP A 89 -8.20 9.52 -10.01
C ASP A 89 -8.32 8.31 -9.08
N ALA A 90 -7.23 7.53 -8.97
CA ALA A 90 -7.22 6.37 -8.09
C ALA A 90 -5.82 6.08 -7.53
N TRP A 91 -5.78 5.54 -6.32
CA TRP A 91 -4.61 4.94 -5.70
C TRP A 91 -4.90 3.47 -5.37
N ILE A 92 -4.19 2.56 -6.02
CA ILE A 92 -4.35 1.12 -5.84
C ILE A 92 -3.24 0.61 -4.93
N TYR A 93 -3.61 -0.17 -3.91
CA TYR A 93 -2.65 -0.68 -2.92
C TYR A 93 -2.87 -2.16 -2.60
N GLY A 94 -1.92 -2.76 -1.86
CA GLY A 94 -1.95 -4.16 -1.45
C GLY A 94 -1.44 -4.38 -0.02
N HIS A 95 -0.74 -5.48 0.20
CA HIS A 95 0.01 -5.86 1.40
C HIS A 95 -0.80 -6.31 2.62
N SER A 96 -1.87 -5.63 2.98
CA SER A 96 -2.60 -5.88 4.24
C SER A 96 -3.45 -7.15 4.26
N HIS A 97 -3.70 -7.76 3.10
CA HIS A 97 -4.63 -8.87 2.89
C HIS A 97 -6.06 -8.59 3.43
N THR A 98 -6.38 -7.32 3.65
CA THR A 98 -7.72 -6.86 4.04
C THR A 98 -8.16 -5.80 3.06
N ASN A 99 -9.32 -5.99 2.44
CA ASN A 99 -9.84 -5.09 1.43
C ASN A 99 -10.64 -3.97 2.09
N ILE A 100 -10.10 -2.75 2.05
CA ILE A 100 -10.73 -1.54 2.58
C ILE A 100 -10.57 -0.47 1.51
N ASP A 101 -11.67 0.10 1.07
CA ASP A 101 -11.69 1.22 0.15
C ASP A 101 -11.94 2.52 0.93
N ALA A 102 -11.36 3.62 0.48
CA ALA A 102 -11.56 4.96 1.00
C ALA A 102 -11.63 5.97 -0.15
N GLU A 103 -12.06 7.19 0.16
CA GLU A 103 -12.00 8.32 -0.76
C GLU A 103 -11.36 9.52 -0.05
N ILE A 104 -10.33 10.09 -0.65
CA ILE A 104 -9.61 11.25 -0.13
C ILE A 104 -9.64 12.34 -1.19
N ASN A 105 -10.39 13.41 -0.93
CA ASN A 105 -10.53 14.56 -1.82
C ASN A 105 -10.81 14.17 -3.30
N GLY A 106 -11.72 13.21 -3.50
CA GLY A 106 -12.10 12.70 -4.82
C GLY A 106 -11.20 11.59 -5.38
N THR A 107 -10.05 11.30 -4.77
CA THR A 107 -9.20 10.17 -5.13
C THR A 107 -9.75 8.88 -4.54
N LYS A 108 -10.01 7.89 -5.38
CA LYS A 108 -10.43 6.55 -4.93
C LYS A 108 -9.22 5.75 -4.46
N VAL A 109 -9.10 5.50 -3.17
CA VAL A 109 -8.04 4.65 -2.58
C VAL A 109 -8.59 3.25 -2.41
N VAL A 110 -8.15 2.32 -3.25
CA VAL A 110 -8.82 1.01 -3.41
C VAL A 110 -7.83 -0.15 -3.42
N CYS A 111 -8.33 -1.32 -3.06
CA CYS A 111 -7.59 -2.58 -3.23
C CYS A 111 -8.53 -3.74 -3.56
N ASN A 112 -7.95 -4.86 -4.00
CA ASN A 112 -8.66 -6.11 -4.20
C ASN A 112 -7.70 -7.29 -4.01
N GLN A 113 -7.35 -7.53 -2.77
CA GLN A 113 -6.32 -8.48 -2.36
C GLN A 113 -6.94 -9.85 -2.13
N MET A 114 -6.41 -10.87 -2.81
CA MET A 114 -6.82 -12.24 -2.59
C MET A 114 -6.32 -12.80 -1.25
N GLY A 115 -5.15 -12.32 -0.79
CA GLY A 115 -4.49 -12.86 0.38
C GLY A 115 -3.91 -14.25 0.14
N TYR A 116 -3.65 -15.00 1.20
CA TYR A 116 -3.14 -16.37 1.11
C TYR A 116 -4.29 -17.35 0.83
N VAL A 117 -4.35 -17.87 -0.39
CA VAL A 117 -5.41 -18.79 -0.84
C VAL A 117 -5.40 -20.08 -0.01
N PHE A 118 -4.23 -20.60 0.34
CA PHE A 118 -4.09 -21.80 1.18
C PHE A 118 -4.59 -21.61 2.62
N GLU A 119 -4.73 -20.36 3.07
CA GLU A 119 -5.35 -20.01 4.35
C GLU A 119 -6.82 -19.59 4.21
N ASN A 120 -7.38 -19.65 3.01
CA ASN A 120 -8.75 -19.25 2.66
C ASN A 120 -9.06 -17.77 3.00
N GLU A 121 -8.06 -16.89 3.02
CA GLU A 121 -8.25 -15.49 3.36
C GLU A 121 -9.22 -14.77 2.42
N HIS A 122 -9.22 -15.13 1.13
CA HIS A 122 -10.11 -14.57 0.11
C HIS A 122 -11.61 -14.77 0.40
N ILE A 123 -11.98 -15.72 1.26
CA ILE A 123 -13.38 -15.97 1.62
C ILE A 123 -13.91 -14.90 2.59
N ALA A 124 -13.02 -14.36 3.45
CA ALA A 124 -13.41 -13.48 4.56
C ALA A 124 -12.85 -12.06 4.47
N ASN A 125 -11.95 -11.78 3.52
CA ASN A 125 -11.25 -10.49 3.45
C ASN A 125 -11.88 -9.46 2.51
N GLY A 126 -13.05 -9.77 1.92
CA GLY A 126 -13.72 -8.88 0.97
C GLY A 126 -13.15 -8.91 -0.45
N PHE A 127 -12.45 -9.99 -0.84
CA PHE A 127 -12.00 -10.16 -2.21
C PHE A 127 -13.18 -10.37 -3.17
N GLU A 128 -13.19 -9.62 -4.27
CA GLU A 128 -14.25 -9.66 -5.29
C GLU A 128 -13.63 -10.04 -6.64
N PRO A 129 -13.84 -11.30 -7.12
CA PRO A 129 -13.43 -11.67 -8.48
C PRO A 129 -14.08 -10.75 -9.50
N GLY A 130 -13.27 -10.13 -10.37
CA GLY A 130 -13.78 -9.22 -11.40
C GLY A 130 -14.08 -7.79 -10.93
N LYS A 131 -13.63 -7.37 -9.73
CA LYS A 131 -13.69 -5.97 -9.31
C LYS A 131 -13.01 -5.09 -10.36
N PHE A 132 -13.67 -4.03 -10.78
CA PHE A 132 -13.15 -3.05 -11.72
C PHE A 132 -13.34 -1.63 -11.17
N LEU A 133 -12.54 -0.71 -11.68
CA LEU A 133 -12.56 0.69 -11.33
C LEU A 133 -12.89 1.52 -12.57
N VAL A 134 -13.86 2.41 -12.45
CA VAL A 134 -14.19 3.40 -13.49
C VAL A 134 -13.55 4.72 -13.10
N LEU A 135 -12.77 5.33 -14.02
CA LEU A 135 -12.09 6.61 -13.85
C LEU A 135 -12.85 7.74 -14.52
#